data_778efb9e4a16d7d4fbd9558a201cc54b
#
_entry.id   778efb9e4a16d7d4fbd9558a201cc54b
#
_cell.length_a   1.000
_cell.length_b   1.000
_cell.length_c   1.000
_cell.angle_alpha   90.00
_cell.angle_beta   90.00
_cell.angle_gamma   90.00
#
_symmetry.space_group_name_H-M   'P 1'
#
loop_
_entity.id
_entity.type
_entity.pdbx_description
1 polymer ?
#
loop_
_entity_poly.entity_id
_entity_poly.type
_entity_poly.pdbx_seq_one_letter_code
_entity_poly.pdbx_strand_id
1 'polypeptide(L)'
;LVPQYSDIESRSDVDLSSNLSPDLRLQLPIIASPMDTVCETDMATAMSWLGGLGIIHRYNTIEQQTKLVSDATRKVTGLTVGAAVGVTGDYLERAQALVSAGAEVLCIDVAHGHHIMMKEALVSLRDRFGTDGLTIIAGNVCTLEGVNDLADWGADAVRANIGGGSICSTRTVTGHGLPGLQTIFDCARTDRDVAIIADGGIKTSGDIVKALAAGADFVMCGSLLAGTEQSPGQVVTLPDGTRVKEYRGMASKDAQLDWRNKSSTPEGVASYIPYKGSVVDILRDLEGGIRSGLSYSGARKISELQHKAEWARQTSSGTIESGTHILTVQNGRRK
;
A
#
# COMPACT_ATOMS: atom_id res chain seq x y z
N LEU A 1 -4.80 16.18 -13.05
CA LEU A 1 -4.63 17.42 -12.27
C LEU A 1 -4.29 18.57 -13.19
N VAL A 2 -4.82 19.76 -12.88
CA VAL A 2 -4.52 20.99 -13.60
C VAL A 2 -3.32 21.66 -12.92
N PRO A 3 -2.23 22.01 -13.66
CA PRO A 3 -1.12 22.75 -13.09
C PRO A 3 -1.57 24.12 -12.62
N GLN A 4 -1.02 24.60 -11.50
CA GLN A 4 -1.39 25.89 -10.89
C GLN A 4 -0.16 26.77 -10.71
N TYR A 5 -0.39 28.04 -10.37
CA TYR A 5 0.70 28.92 -9.98
C TYR A 5 1.50 28.35 -8.83
N SER A 6 2.80 28.37 -8.94
CA SER A 6 3.73 27.88 -7.93
C SER A 6 4.85 28.88 -7.68
N ASP A 7 5.13 29.12 -6.41
CA ASP A 7 6.26 29.91 -5.92
C ASP A 7 7.33 29.01 -5.26
N ILE A 8 7.29 27.70 -5.55
CA ILE A 8 8.24 26.72 -5.02
C ILE A 8 9.49 26.73 -5.87
N GLU A 9 10.60 27.26 -5.33
CA GLU A 9 11.88 27.38 -6.03
C GLU A 9 12.63 26.04 -6.07
N SER A 10 12.52 25.23 -5.02
CA SER A 10 13.15 23.92 -4.97
C SER A 10 12.18 22.83 -4.57
N ARG A 11 12.28 21.67 -5.22
CA ARG A 11 11.50 20.46 -4.81
C ARG A 11 11.86 19.96 -3.42
N SER A 12 13.02 20.35 -2.88
CA SER A 12 13.42 20.08 -1.49
C SER A 12 12.52 20.79 -0.46
N ASP A 13 11.84 21.86 -0.88
CA ASP A 13 10.93 22.64 -0.01
C ASP A 13 9.58 21.95 0.22
N VAL A 14 9.34 20.84 -0.48
CA VAL A 14 8.12 20.06 -0.37
C VAL A 14 8.25 19.03 0.73
N ASP A 15 7.35 19.04 1.71
CA ASP A 15 7.23 18.06 2.78
C ASP A 15 6.21 16.98 2.38
N LEU A 16 6.65 15.72 2.30
CA LEU A 16 5.81 14.57 1.95
C LEU A 16 5.29 13.81 3.18
N SER A 17 5.63 14.26 4.38
CA SER A 17 5.25 13.56 5.60
C SER A 17 3.74 13.66 5.87
N SER A 18 3.18 12.59 6.41
CA SER A 18 1.78 12.51 6.83
C SER A 18 1.63 11.67 8.09
N ASN A 19 0.57 11.91 8.86
CA ASN A 19 0.28 11.15 10.06
C ASN A 19 -0.56 9.91 9.71
N LEU A 20 -0.07 8.74 10.09
CA LEU A 20 -0.80 7.47 9.94
C LEU A 20 -1.72 7.24 11.15
N SER A 21 -1.33 7.74 12.30
CA SER A 21 -2.10 7.84 13.54
C SER A 21 -1.65 9.08 14.31
N PRO A 22 -2.28 9.45 15.41
CA PRO A 22 -1.82 10.57 16.27
C PRO A 22 -0.36 10.40 16.72
N ASP A 23 0.08 9.17 16.96
CA ASP A 23 1.41 8.87 17.49
C ASP A 23 2.44 8.49 16.41
N LEU A 24 2.02 8.29 15.16
CA LEU A 24 2.90 7.81 14.09
C LEU A 24 2.85 8.68 12.85
N ARG A 25 3.96 9.36 12.57
CA ARG A 25 4.18 10.15 11.35
C ARG A 25 5.22 9.47 10.45
N LEU A 26 4.88 9.26 9.20
CA LEU A 26 5.81 8.77 8.18
C LEU A 26 6.33 9.93 7.32
N GLN A 27 7.59 9.84 6.89
CA GLN A 27 8.24 10.88 6.06
C GLN A 27 7.93 10.72 4.57
N LEU A 28 7.62 9.50 4.14
CA LEU A 28 7.24 9.14 2.78
C LEU A 28 5.86 8.49 2.79
N PRO A 29 4.87 8.98 2.00
CA PRO A 29 3.49 8.49 2.06
C PRO A 29 3.29 7.19 1.26
N ILE A 30 4.25 6.26 1.33
CA ILE A 30 4.23 4.98 0.62
C ILE A 30 4.31 3.82 1.61
N ILE A 31 3.38 2.88 1.47
CA ILE A 31 3.30 1.66 2.28
C ILE A 31 3.44 0.44 1.37
N ALA A 32 4.29 -0.52 1.74
CA ALA A 32 4.40 -1.80 1.03
C ALA A 32 3.29 -2.76 1.46
N SER A 33 2.60 -3.32 0.46
CA SER A 33 1.46 -4.23 0.68
C SER A 33 1.85 -5.53 1.40
N PRO A 34 0.98 -6.08 2.27
CA PRO A 34 1.21 -7.31 3.03
C PRO A 34 1.05 -8.57 2.17
N MET A 35 1.92 -8.75 1.21
CA MET A 35 1.91 -9.87 0.26
C MET A 35 3.21 -10.66 0.35
N ASP A 36 3.13 -11.98 0.23
CA ASP A 36 4.28 -12.90 0.35
C ASP A 36 5.33 -12.77 -0.76
N THR A 37 5.00 -12.03 -1.82
CA THR A 37 5.92 -11.68 -2.90
C THR A 37 6.28 -10.19 -2.93
N VAL A 38 5.93 -9.44 -1.87
CA VAL A 38 6.20 -8.00 -1.75
C VAL A 38 6.96 -7.65 -0.48
N CYS A 39 6.45 -8.01 0.70
CA CYS A 39 6.97 -7.47 1.96
C CYS A 39 7.24 -8.55 3.02
N GLU A 40 8.51 -8.77 3.24
CA GLU A 40 9.11 -9.45 4.40
C GLU A 40 10.19 -8.54 5.01
N THR A 41 11.12 -9.11 5.80
CA THR A 41 12.15 -8.40 6.55
C THR A 41 12.90 -7.34 5.73
N ASP A 42 13.43 -7.70 4.56
CA ASP A 42 14.31 -6.80 3.78
C ASP A 42 13.52 -5.63 3.18
N MET A 43 12.31 -5.88 2.69
CA MET A 43 11.44 -4.82 2.21
C MET A 43 10.97 -3.92 3.36
N ALA A 44 10.53 -4.49 4.48
CA ALA A 44 10.09 -3.70 5.64
C ALA A 44 11.21 -2.80 6.16
N THR A 45 12.43 -3.32 6.25
CA THR A 45 13.63 -2.55 6.64
C THR A 45 13.91 -1.41 5.66
N ALA A 46 13.93 -1.68 4.35
CA ALA A 46 14.21 -0.66 3.33
C ALA A 46 13.14 0.44 3.30
N MET A 47 11.85 0.06 3.40
CA MET A 47 10.75 1.01 3.46
C MET A 47 10.87 1.95 4.65
N SER A 48 11.06 1.41 5.85
CA SER A 48 11.18 2.20 7.07
C SER A 48 12.41 3.11 7.06
N TRP A 49 13.56 2.61 6.55
CA TRP A 49 14.78 3.41 6.41
C TRP A 49 14.60 4.63 5.49
N LEU A 50 13.73 4.54 4.48
CA LEU A 50 13.39 5.63 3.57
C LEU A 50 12.18 6.46 4.02
N GLY A 51 11.69 6.23 5.25
CA GLY A 51 10.60 6.98 5.85
C GLY A 51 9.19 6.55 5.45
N GLY A 52 9.05 5.44 4.73
CA GLY A 52 7.78 4.77 4.46
C GLY A 52 7.48 3.66 5.47
N LEU A 53 6.58 2.74 5.12
CA LEU A 53 6.19 1.63 5.99
C LEU A 53 6.12 0.31 5.20
N GLY A 54 6.70 -0.75 5.74
CA GLY A 54 6.49 -2.11 5.24
C GLY A 54 5.56 -2.90 6.14
N ILE A 55 4.55 -3.55 5.55
CA ILE A 55 3.63 -4.44 6.27
C ILE A 55 4.01 -5.88 5.97
N ILE A 56 4.57 -6.60 6.94
CA ILE A 56 4.93 -8.02 6.79
C ILE A 56 3.66 -8.87 6.71
N HIS A 57 3.59 -9.72 5.69
CA HIS A 57 2.42 -10.53 5.39
C HIS A 57 2.12 -11.60 6.46
N ARG A 58 0.88 -12.10 6.50
CA ARG A 58 0.37 -13.10 7.46
C ARG A 58 0.27 -14.54 6.94
N TYR A 59 0.76 -14.79 5.72
CA TYR A 59 0.65 -16.09 5.05
C TYR A 59 1.81 -17.00 5.43
N ASN A 60 1.95 -17.24 6.74
CA ASN A 60 2.97 -18.03 7.40
C ASN A 60 2.53 -18.35 8.83
N THR A 61 3.31 -19.13 9.58
CA THR A 61 3.02 -19.41 11.00
C THR A 61 3.26 -18.15 11.85
N ILE A 62 2.73 -18.14 13.08
CA ILE A 62 2.98 -17.06 14.05
C ILE A 62 4.49 -16.91 14.29
N GLU A 63 5.20 -18.02 14.47
CA GLU A 63 6.65 -18.04 14.74
C GLU A 63 7.44 -17.48 13.56
N GLN A 64 7.08 -17.85 12.34
CA GLN A 64 7.73 -17.35 11.12
C GLN A 64 7.53 -15.85 10.97
N GLN A 65 6.28 -15.36 11.11
CA GLN A 65 5.98 -13.94 10.99
C GLN A 65 6.65 -13.13 12.10
N THR A 66 6.61 -13.62 13.34
CA THR A 66 7.28 -13.02 14.51
C THR A 66 8.77 -12.90 14.28
N LYS A 67 9.40 -13.94 13.70
CA LYS A 67 10.82 -13.90 13.33
C LYS A 67 11.10 -12.82 12.28
N LEU A 68 10.30 -12.71 11.23
CA LEU A 68 10.45 -11.68 10.19
C LEU A 68 10.37 -10.27 10.78
N VAL A 69 9.42 -10.01 11.68
CA VAL A 69 9.28 -8.73 12.40
C VAL A 69 10.51 -8.47 13.28
N SER A 70 10.89 -9.43 14.11
CA SER A 70 12.06 -9.31 15.01
C SER A 70 13.36 -9.08 14.23
N ASP A 71 13.54 -9.75 13.10
CA ASP A 71 14.73 -9.56 12.25
C ASP A 71 14.73 -8.16 11.61
N ALA A 72 13.57 -7.61 11.24
CA ALA A 72 13.46 -6.25 10.71
C ALA A 72 13.77 -5.19 11.77
N THR A 73 13.18 -5.31 12.97
CA THR A 73 13.36 -4.34 14.07
C THR A 73 14.77 -4.35 14.65
N ARG A 74 15.48 -5.48 14.58
CA ARG A 74 16.88 -5.60 15.02
C ARG A 74 17.88 -5.02 14.03
N LYS A 75 17.59 -4.99 12.74
CA LYS A 75 18.51 -4.49 11.71
C LYS A 75 18.85 -3.01 11.88
N VAL A 76 17.86 -2.21 12.29
CA VAL A 76 18.05 -0.79 12.55
C VAL A 76 17.15 -0.36 13.70
N THR A 77 17.74 0.24 14.73
CA THR A 77 17.00 0.77 15.89
C THR A 77 16.16 1.99 15.50
N GLY A 78 14.90 2.03 15.95
CA GLY A 78 14.00 3.17 15.71
C GLY A 78 13.28 3.11 14.35
N LEU A 79 13.27 1.95 13.68
CA LEU A 79 12.46 1.74 12.48
C LEU A 79 11.06 1.24 12.85
N THR A 80 10.06 1.83 12.22
CA THR A 80 8.67 1.39 12.31
C THR A 80 8.43 0.21 11.38
N VAL A 81 7.94 -0.88 11.92
CA VAL A 81 7.59 -2.10 11.18
C VAL A 81 6.13 -2.43 11.41
N GLY A 82 5.40 -2.70 10.31
CA GLY A 82 4.03 -3.18 10.36
C GLY A 82 3.93 -4.68 10.11
N ALA A 83 2.87 -5.29 10.62
CA ALA A 83 2.55 -6.70 10.36
C ALA A 83 1.05 -6.92 10.18
N ALA A 84 0.70 -7.82 9.25
CA ALA A 84 -0.69 -8.14 8.95
C ALA A 84 -1.24 -9.21 9.89
N VAL A 85 -2.53 -9.07 10.21
CA VAL A 85 -3.34 -10.08 10.92
C VAL A 85 -4.66 -10.31 10.19
N GLY A 86 -5.34 -11.41 10.48
CA GLY A 86 -6.69 -11.68 9.98
C GLY A 86 -7.77 -11.20 10.95
N VAL A 87 -8.99 -11.71 10.74
CA VAL A 87 -10.18 -11.46 11.61
C VAL A 87 -10.72 -12.75 12.24
N THR A 88 -10.09 -13.88 12.01
CA THR A 88 -10.51 -15.20 12.50
C THR A 88 -9.33 -16.04 12.94
N GLY A 89 -9.61 -17.12 13.67
CA GLY A 89 -8.60 -18.09 14.11
C GLY A 89 -7.62 -17.47 15.12
N ASP A 90 -6.35 -17.51 14.81
CA ASP A 90 -5.22 -17.15 15.68
C ASP A 90 -4.93 -15.64 15.77
N TYR A 91 -5.77 -14.77 15.21
CA TYR A 91 -5.41 -13.35 14.99
C TYR A 91 -5.02 -12.60 16.27
N LEU A 92 -5.64 -12.88 17.43
CA LEU A 92 -5.30 -12.22 18.71
C LEU A 92 -3.96 -12.72 19.28
N GLU A 93 -3.71 -14.03 19.21
CA GLU A 93 -2.44 -14.62 19.63
C GLU A 93 -1.31 -14.13 18.72
N ARG A 94 -1.55 -14.12 17.41
CA ARG A 94 -0.64 -13.59 16.39
C ARG A 94 -0.33 -12.11 16.64
N ALA A 95 -1.35 -11.27 16.85
CA ALA A 95 -1.18 -9.85 17.16
C ALA A 95 -0.30 -9.65 18.39
N GLN A 96 -0.55 -10.40 19.48
CA GLN A 96 0.27 -10.34 20.69
C GLN A 96 1.72 -10.70 20.42
N ALA A 97 1.98 -11.76 19.67
CA ALA A 97 3.33 -12.18 19.33
C ALA A 97 4.06 -11.12 18.48
N LEU A 98 3.37 -10.52 17.50
CA LEU A 98 3.92 -9.50 16.61
C LEU A 98 4.26 -8.20 17.36
N VAL A 99 3.37 -7.71 18.22
CA VAL A 99 3.62 -6.54 19.08
C VAL A 99 4.80 -6.81 20.02
N SER A 100 4.84 -8.00 20.63
CA SER A 100 5.98 -8.41 21.47
C SER A 100 7.29 -8.51 20.71
N ALA A 101 7.27 -8.76 19.39
CA ALA A 101 8.42 -8.77 18.51
C ALA A 101 8.84 -7.38 18.02
N GLY A 102 8.07 -6.33 18.35
CA GLY A 102 8.37 -4.95 18.03
C GLY A 102 7.59 -4.37 16.85
N ALA A 103 6.48 -4.99 16.42
CA ALA A 103 5.57 -4.35 15.48
C ALA A 103 4.86 -3.17 16.12
N GLU A 104 4.96 -1.99 15.52
CA GLU A 104 4.28 -0.76 15.95
C GLU A 104 2.97 -0.52 15.18
N VAL A 105 2.76 -1.26 14.10
CA VAL A 105 1.57 -1.18 13.26
C VAL A 105 0.99 -2.57 13.04
N LEU A 106 -0.29 -2.76 13.36
CA LEU A 106 -1.05 -3.94 12.95
C LEU A 106 -1.96 -3.59 11.77
N CYS A 107 -1.95 -4.42 10.72
CA CYS A 107 -2.82 -4.27 9.57
C CYS A 107 -3.82 -5.43 9.52
N ILE A 108 -5.10 -5.15 9.79
CA ILE A 108 -6.16 -6.14 9.62
C ILE A 108 -6.48 -6.23 8.12
N ASP A 109 -6.09 -7.37 7.54
CA ASP A 109 -6.06 -7.56 6.08
C ASP A 109 -7.10 -8.59 5.63
N VAL A 110 -8.21 -8.09 5.05
CA VAL A 110 -9.29 -8.89 4.45
C VAL A 110 -9.77 -8.28 3.13
N ALA A 111 -10.33 -9.11 2.25
CA ALA A 111 -10.80 -8.66 0.95
C ALA A 111 -11.98 -7.68 1.03
N HIS A 112 -12.88 -7.86 2.03
CA HIS A 112 -14.02 -6.99 2.30
C HIS A 112 -14.06 -6.66 3.80
N GLY A 113 -13.64 -5.44 4.14
CA GLY A 113 -13.48 -4.98 5.52
C GLY A 113 -14.77 -4.48 6.18
N HIS A 114 -15.77 -4.05 5.43
CA HIS A 114 -17.05 -3.62 5.99
C HIS A 114 -17.90 -4.84 6.37
N HIS A 115 -17.51 -5.53 7.45
CA HIS A 115 -18.05 -6.83 7.87
C HIS A 115 -18.04 -6.96 9.39
N ILE A 116 -19.01 -7.70 9.94
CA ILE A 116 -19.12 -7.89 11.41
C ILE A 116 -17.84 -8.47 12.03
N MET A 117 -17.15 -9.40 11.36
CA MET A 117 -15.90 -9.97 11.88
C MET A 117 -14.76 -8.92 11.95
N MET A 118 -14.78 -7.90 11.10
CA MET A 118 -13.83 -6.77 11.17
C MET A 118 -14.13 -5.95 12.44
N LYS A 119 -15.39 -5.65 12.70
CA LYS A 119 -15.81 -4.95 13.93
C LYS A 119 -15.35 -5.70 15.18
N GLU A 120 -15.65 -6.99 15.26
CA GLU A 120 -15.25 -7.83 16.38
C GLU A 120 -13.73 -7.87 16.56
N ALA A 121 -12.98 -7.96 15.47
CA ALA A 121 -11.52 -7.96 15.51
C ALA A 121 -10.95 -6.61 15.97
N LEU A 122 -11.45 -5.48 15.43
CA LEU A 122 -11.01 -4.14 15.81
C LEU A 122 -11.27 -3.88 17.30
N VAL A 123 -12.50 -4.14 17.77
CA VAL A 123 -12.87 -3.97 19.19
C VAL A 123 -11.95 -4.84 20.07
N SER A 124 -11.79 -6.13 19.73
CA SER A 124 -10.96 -7.04 20.51
C SER A 124 -9.49 -6.63 20.57
N LEU A 125 -8.94 -6.09 19.48
CA LEU A 125 -7.57 -5.60 19.44
C LEU A 125 -7.43 -4.30 20.26
N ARG A 126 -8.40 -3.39 20.21
CA ARG A 126 -8.40 -2.18 21.04
C ARG A 126 -8.58 -2.50 22.52
N ASP A 127 -9.46 -3.42 22.87
CA ASP A 127 -9.62 -3.89 24.25
C ASP A 127 -8.32 -4.48 24.83
N ARG A 128 -7.53 -5.14 23.96
CA ARG A 128 -6.28 -5.77 24.36
C ARG A 128 -5.09 -4.82 24.44
N PHE A 129 -4.95 -3.90 23.49
CA PHE A 129 -3.75 -3.08 23.33
C PHE A 129 -3.97 -1.60 23.65
N GLY A 130 -5.21 -1.15 23.78
CA GLY A 130 -5.53 0.27 23.94
C GLY A 130 -5.42 1.06 22.66
N THR A 131 -5.34 2.37 22.81
CA THR A 131 -5.22 3.34 21.70
C THR A 131 -3.81 3.88 21.54
N ASP A 132 -3.02 3.86 22.61
CA ASP A 132 -1.72 4.52 22.66
C ASP A 132 -0.60 3.58 22.22
N GLY A 133 0.29 4.08 21.37
CA GLY A 133 1.53 3.41 20.98
C GLY A 133 1.39 2.26 19.96
N LEU A 134 0.16 1.88 19.58
CA LEU A 134 -0.08 0.87 18.53
C LEU A 134 -1.05 1.41 17.49
N THR A 135 -0.56 1.58 16.26
CA THR A 135 -1.40 1.98 15.12
C THR A 135 -2.12 0.77 14.52
N ILE A 136 -3.43 0.87 14.30
CA ILE A 136 -4.23 -0.18 13.64
C ILE A 136 -4.74 0.31 12.29
N ILE A 137 -4.26 -0.33 11.23
CA ILE A 137 -4.78 -0.18 9.87
C ILE A 137 -5.85 -1.24 9.64
N ALA A 138 -6.99 -0.88 9.06
CA ALA A 138 -8.03 -1.85 8.71
C ALA A 138 -8.48 -1.69 7.25
N GLY A 139 -8.95 -2.76 6.63
CA GLY A 139 -9.48 -2.72 5.27
C GLY A 139 -9.63 -4.10 4.62
N ASN A 140 -10.17 -4.14 3.39
CA ASN A 140 -10.40 -2.98 2.52
C ASN A 140 -11.88 -2.61 2.45
N VAL A 141 -12.15 -1.34 2.24
CA VAL A 141 -13.49 -0.80 2.01
C VAL A 141 -13.54 0.07 0.75
N CYS A 142 -14.75 0.36 0.23
CA CYS A 142 -14.93 1.20 -0.95
C CYS A 142 -15.90 2.37 -0.72
N THR A 143 -16.48 2.52 0.46
CA THR A 143 -17.55 3.47 0.73
C THR A 143 -17.21 4.34 1.92
N LEU A 144 -17.76 5.56 1.94
CA LEU A 144 -17.67 6.47 3.08
C LEU A 144 -18.21 5.84 4.36
N GLU A 145 -19.36 5.14 4.27
CA GLU A 145 -19.94 4.42 5.40
C GLU A 145 -18.96 3.38 5.96
N GLY A 146 -18.34 2.58 5.07
CA GLY A 146 -17.34 1.61 5.51
C GLY A 146 -16.13 2.25 6.19
N VAL A 147 -15.66 3.41 5.72
CA VAL A 147 -14.58 4.16 6.39
C VAL A 147 -15.02 4.63 7.77
N ASN A 148 -16.19 5.26 7.88
CA ASN A 148 -16.70 5.76 9.14
C ASN A 148 -16.88 4.63 10.16
N ASP A 149 -17.45 3.52 9.74
CA ASP A 149 -17.65 2.35 10.61
C ASP A 149 -16.31 1.77 11.10
N LEU A 150 -15.32 1.61 10.22
CA LEU A 150 -14.01 1.11 10.64
C LEU A 150 -13.30 2.07 11.61
N ALA A 151 -13.42 3.38 11.39
CA ALA A 151 -12.90 4.40 12.29
C ALA A 151 -13.62 4.34 13.66
N ASP A 152 -14.96 4.30 13.65
CA ASP A 152 -15.79 4.20 14.86
C ASP A 152 -15.55 2.89 15.64
N TRP A 153 -15.09 1.81 14.96
CA TRP A 153 -14.69 0.56 15.59
C TRP A 153 -13.24 0.56 16.10
N GLY A 154 -12.48 1.61 15.81
CA GLY A 154 -11.16 1.83 16.38
C GLY A 154 -9.97 1.71 15.39
N ALA A 155 -10.18 1.82 14.08
CA ALA A 155 -9.08 1.94 13.14
C ALA A 155 -8.48 3.35 13.18
N ASP A 156 -7.13 3.47 13.14
CA ASP A 156 -6.41 4.74 12.96
C ASP A 156 -6.24 5.09 11.48
N ALA A 157 -6.20 4.07 10.63
CA ALA A 157 -6.10 4.24 9.20
C ALA A 157 -6.92 3.18 8.46
N VAL A 158 -7.51 3.58 7.32
CA VAL A 158 -8.39 2.71 6.53
C VAL A 158 -7.84 2.54 5.12
N ARG A 159 -7.68 1.27 4.71
CA ARG A 159 -7.34 0.91 3.33
C ARG A 159 -8.58 0.99 2.45
N ALA A 160 -8.58 1.96 1.55
CA ALA A 160 -9.68 2.25 0.64
C ALA A 160 -9.36 1.73 -0.77
N ASN A 161 -10.26 0.97 -1.32
CA ASN A 161 -10.32 0.34 -2.64
C ASN A 161 -10.44 -1.19 -2.56
N ILE A 162 -11.35 -1.76 -3.36
CA ILE A 162 -11.52 -3.21 -3.53
C ILE A 162 -11.33 -3.55 -5.01
N GLY A 163 -10.50 -4.56 -5.27
CA GLY A 163 -10.28 -5.06 -6.63
C GLY A 163 -9.42 -4.16 -7.52
N GLY A 164 -8.72 -3.15 -6.96
CA GLY A 164 -7.85 -2.22 -7.71
C GLY A 164 -6.45 -2.76 -8.01
N GLY A 165 -6.02 -3.84 -7.37
CA GLY A 165 -4.70 -4.43 -7.57
C GLY A 165 -4.51 -5.01 -8.98
N SER A 166 -3.28 -4.93 -9.50
CA SER A 166 -2.95 -5.39 -10.87
C SER A 166 -3.15 -6.89 -11.12
N ILE A 167 -3.17 -7.69 -10.05
CA ILE A 167 -3.36 -9.15 -10.06
C ILE A 167 -4.63 -9.56 -9.30
N CYS A 168 -5.48 -8.60 -8.94
CA CYS A 168 -6.76 -8.84 -8.28
C CYS A 168 -7.85 -9.09 -9.33
N SER A 169 -8.62 -10.17 -9.17
CA SER A 169 -9.78 -10.50 -10.02
C SER A 169 -11.12 -10.38 -9.28
N THR A 170 -11.14 -9.82 -8.08
CA THR A 170 -12.36 -9.69 -7.27
C THR A 170 -13.50 -9.05 -8.05
N ARG A 171 -13.24 -7.97 -8.81
CA ARG A 171 -14.29 -7.26 -9.57
C ARG A 171 -14.91 -8.11 -10.67
N THR A 172 -14.12 -8.97 -11.32
CA THR A 172 -14.63 -9.87 -12.36
C THR A 172 -15.29 -11.11 -11.79
N VAL A 173 -14.86 -11.58 -10.64
CA VAL A 173 -15.39 -12.78 -9.98
C VAL A 173 -16.67 -12.49 -9.21
N THR A 174 -16.70 -11.37 -8.46
CA THR A 174 -17.81 -11.05 -7.55
C THR A 174 -18.76 -9.97 -8.10
N GLY A 175 -18.32 -9.20 -9.12
CA GLY A 175 -19.04 -8.03 -9.61
C GLY A 175 -18.96 -6.80 -8.69
N HIS A 176 -18.18 -6.86 -7.61
CA HIS A 176 -18.09 -5.79 -6.60
C HIS A 176 -16.77 -5.01 -6.71
N GLY A 177 -16.84 -3.70 -6.50
CA GLY A 177 -15.72 -2.76 -6.50
C GLY A 177 -16.08 -1.46 -7.21
N LEU A 178 -15.31 -0.42 -6.94
CA LEU A 178 -15.46 0.91 -7.54
C LEU A 178 -14.14 1.31 -8.23
N PRO A 179 -14.17 2.25 -9.21
CA PRO A 179 -12.94 2.83 -9.73
C PRO A 179 -12.09 3.44 -8.59
N GLY A 180 -10.79 3.12 -8.54
CA GLY A 180 -9.94 3.45 -7.38
C GLY A 180 -9.92 4.94 -7.03
N LEU A 181 -9.75 5.84 -8.00
CA LEU A 181 -9.73 7.27 -7.75
C LEU A 181 -11.08 7.78 -7.21
N GLN A 182 -12.21 7.27 -7.76
CA GLN A 182 -13.55 7.60 -7.25
C GLN A 182 -13.72 7.13 -5.81
N THR A 183 -13.23 5.92 -5.49
CA THR A 183 -13.25 5.40 -4.11
C THR A 183 -12.55 6.36 -3.15
N ILE A 184 -11.38 6.90 -3.52
CA ILE A 184 -10.66 7.83 -2.65
C ILE A 184 -11.44 9.13 -2.46
N PHE A 185 -11.98 9.73 -3.53
CA PHE A 185 -12.83 10.92 -3.42
C PHE A 185 -14.02 10.72 -2.47
N ASP A 186 -14.66 9.54 -2.53
CA ASP A 186 -15.83 9.27 -1.70
C ASP A 186 -15.41 9.00 -0.24
N CYS A 187 -14.36 8.21 -0.02
CA CYS A 187 -13.85 7.86 1.31
C CYS A 187 -13.23 9.04 2.05
N ALA A 188 -12.53 9.93 1.34
CA ALA A 188 -11.88 11.11 1.93
C ALA A 188 -12.87 12.19 2.41
N ARG A 189 -14.18 12.00 2.19
CA ARG A 189 -15.24 12.87 2.73
C ARG A 189 -15.59 12.57 4.19
N THR A 190 -14.91 11.62 4.80
CA THR A 190 -15.10 11.29 6.22
C THR A 190 -14.84 12.53 7.10
N ASP A 191 -15.60 12.66 8.16
CA ASP A 191 -15.41 13.61 9.24
C ASP A 191 -14.75 12.96 10.48
N ARG A 192 -14.32 11.69 10.35
CA ARG A 192 -13.58 10.96 11.38
C ARG A 192 -12.09 11.31 11.28
N ASP A 193 -11.42 11.33 12.45
CA ASP A 193 -9.97 11.46 12.53
C ASP A 193 -9.32 10.11 12.20
N VAL A 194 -9.20 9.82 10.91
CA VAL A 194 -8.70 8.55 10.38
C VAL A 194 -7.92 8.80 9.08
N ALA A 195 -6.75 8.20 8.94
CA ALA A 195 -5.97 8.31 7.72
C ALA A 195 -6.54 7.43 6.59
N ILE A 196 -6.56 7.93 5.36
CA ILE A 196 -7.01 7.20 4.18
C ILE A 196 -5.80 6.67 3.40
N ILE A 197 -5.75 5.37 3.17
CA ILE A 197 -4.71 4.70 2.39
C ILE A 197 -5.31 4.25 1.05
N ALA A 198 -4.86 4.86 -0.06
CA ALA A 198 -5.24 4.43 -1.40
C ALA A 198 -4.53 3.12 -1.75
N ASP A 199 -5.28 2.01 -1.83
CA ASP A 199 -4.70 0.68 -2.00
C ASP A 199 -4.93 0.11 -3.40
N GLY A 200 -3.84 -0.14 -4.11
CA GLY A 200 -3.83 -0.77 -5.42
C GLY A 200 -4.12 0.19 -6.59
N GLY A 201 -3.77 -0.27 -7.80
CA GLY A 201 -3.94 0.51 -9.02
C GLY A 201 -2.87 1.56 -9.28
N ILE A 202 -1.91 1.74 -8.39
CA ILE A 202 -0.80 2.69 -8.46
C ILE A 202 0.32 2.11 -9.33
N LYS A 203 0.71 2.82 -10.38
CA LYS A 203 1.74 2.39 -11.34
C LYS A 203 2.88 3.39 -11.50
N THR A 204 2.64 4.65 -11.19
CA THR A 204 3.59 5.75 -11.38
C THR A 204 3.52 6.74 -10.22
N SER A 205 4.53 7.61 -10.09
CA SER A 205 4.47 8.74 -9.15
C SER A 205 3.30 9.68 -9.44
N GLY A 206 2.92 9.85 -10.71
CA GLY A 206 1.75 10.63 -11.09
C GLY A 206 0.43 10.04 -10.59
N ASP A 207 0.32 8.71 -10.47
CA ASP A 207 -0.84 8.06 -9.85
C ASP A 207 -0.86 8.29 -8.35
N ILE A 208 0.31 8.27 -7.70
CA ILE A 208 0.45 8.63 -6.27
C ILE A 208 -0.03 10.06 -6.05
N VAL A 209 0.47 11.03 -6.82
CA VAL A 209 0.07 12.44 -6.71
C VAL A 209 -1.45 12.60 -6.88
N LYS A 210 -2.06 11.89 -7.84
CA LYS A 210 -3.52 11.91 -8.02
C LYS A 210 -4.27 11.31 -6.82
N ALA A 211 -3.79 10.20 -6.25
CA ALA A 211 -4.41 9.60 -5.08
C ALA A 211 -4.33 10.54 -3.86
N LEU A 212 -3.16 11.15 -3.62
CA LEU A 212 -2.98 12.13 -2.55
C LEU A 212 -3.86 13.37 -2.76
N ALA A 213 -3.90 13.91 -3.98
CA ALA A 213 -4.75 15.05 -4.34
C ALA A 213 -6.26 14.76 -4.20
N ALA A 214 -6.66 13.49 -4.34
CA ALA A 214 -8.05 13.07 -4.14
C ALA A 214 -8.44 12.91 -2.67
N GLY A 215 -7.49 13.07 -1.75
CA GLY A 215 -7.73 13.04 -0.31
C GLY A 215 -7.12 11.83 0.41
N ALA A 216 -6.32 10.99 -0.25
CA ALA A 216 -5.56 9.98 0.46
C ALA A 216 -4.37 10.61 1.22
N ASP A 217 -4.06 10.08 2.40
CA ASP A 217 -2.88 10.45 3.19
C ASP A 217 -1.68 9.61 2.80
N PHE A 218 -1.93 8.38 2.35
CA PHE A 218 -0.93 7.39 1.95
C PHE A 218 -1.39 6.59 0.73
N VAL A 219 -0.42 5.95 0.08
CA VAL A 219 -0.69 4.93 -0.94
C VAL A 219 -0.09 3.59 -0.52
N MET A 220 -0.80 2.49 -0.78
CA MET A 220 -0.27 1.14 -0.60
C MET A 220 0.08 0.53 -1.95
N CYS A 221 1.34 0.06 -2.06
CA CYS A 221 1.94 -0.39 -3.31
C CYS A 221 2.32 -1.87 -3.24
N GLY A 222 1.81 -2.67 -4.16
CA GLY A 222 2.23 -4.06 -4.41
C GLY A 222 3.12 -4.15 -5.65
N SER A 223 2.55 -4.01 -6.85
CA SER A 223 3.25 -4.21 -8.12
C SER A 223 4.44 -3.28 -8.36
N LEU A 224 4.44 -2.07 -7.82
CA LEU A 224 5.59 -1.16 -7.90
C LEU A 224 6.81 -1.72 -7.19
N LEU A 225 6.62 -2.33 -6.03
CA LEU A 225 7.68 -2.83 -5.15
C LEU A 225 8.00 -4.31 -5.38
N ALA A 226 7.05 -5.09 -5.90
CA ALA A 226 7.27 -6.47 -6.30
C ALA A 226 8.33 -6.57 -7.41
N GLY A 227 9.10 -7.65 -7.43
CA GLY A 227 10.18 -7.87 -8.41
C GLY A 227 11.47 -7.10 -8.10
N THR A 228 11.55 -6.40 -6.98
CA THR A 228 12.78 -5.75 -6.51
C THR A 228 13.68 -6.74 -5.78
N GLU A 229 14.92 -6.34 -5.52
CA GLU A 229 15.87 -7.12 -4.75
C GLU A 229 15.35 -7.45 -3.36
N GLN A 230 14.72 -6.48 -2.68
CA GLN A 230 14.21 -6.60 -1.32
C GLN A 230 12.86 -7.31 -1.21
N SER A 231 12.14 -7.49 -2.32
CA SER A 231 10.92 -8.32 -2.30
C SER A 231 11.27 -9.79 -2.13
N PRO A 232 10.43 -10.61 -1.46
CA PRO A 232 10.66 -12.04 -1.29
C PRO A 232 10.76 -12.80 -2.62
N GLY A 233 11.28 -14.01 -2.56
CA GLY A 233 11.43 -14.92 -3.69
C GLY A 233 12.75 -14.75 -4.46
N GLN A 234 13.10 -15.77 -5.22
CA GLN A 234 14.35 -15.84 -5.99
C GLN A 234 14.21 -15.18 -7.36
N VAL A 235 15.33 -14.62 -7.85
CA VAL A 235 15.43 -14.18 -9.25
C VAL A 235 15.61 -15.40 -10.14
N VAL A 236 14.69 -15.56 -11.10
CA VAL A 236 14.75 -16.59 -12.13
C VAL A 236 15.20 -15.97 -13.44
N THR A 237 16.12 -16.61 -14.15
CA THR A 237 16.53 -16.21 -15.50
C THR A 237 15.81 -17.10 -16.51
N LEU A 238 15.00 -16.48 -17.36
CA LEU A 238 14.29 -17.16 -18.45
C LEU A 238 15.26 -17.55 -19.59
N PRO A 239 14.86 -18.46 -20.50
CA PRO A 239 15.70 -18.89 -21.62
C PRO A 239 16.17 -17.76 -22.55
N ASP A 240 15.44 -16.66 -22.64
CA ASP A 240 15.79 -15.46 -23.40
C ASP A 240 16.75 -14.52 -22.65
N GLY A 241 17.21 -14.89 -21.44
CA GLY A 241 18.06 -14.09 -20.59
C GLY A 241 17.32 -13.06 -19.72
N THR A 242 16.01 -12.95 -19.83
CA THR A 242 15.21 -12.04 -19.00
C THR A 242 15.20 -12.51 -17.55
N ARG A 243 15.51 -11.60 -16.62
CA ARG A 243 15.45 -11.85 -15.18
C ARG A 243 14.06 -11.48 -14.65
N VAL A 244 13.45 -12.39 -13.91
CA VAL A 244 12.08 -12.22 -13.37
C VAL A 244 12.00 -12.68 -11.92
N LYS A 245 10.96 -12.23 -11.22
CA LYS A 245 10.53 -12.74 -9.90
C LYS A 245 9.03 -13.07 -9.96
N GLU A 246 8.61 -13.99 -9.11
CA GLU A 246 7.20 -14.29 -8.93
C GLU A 246 6.48 -13.09 -8.30
N TYR A 247 5.25 -12.84 -8.75
CA TYR A 247 4.31 -11.91 -8.14
C TYR A 247 2.92 -12.51 -8.17
N ARG A 248 2.30 -12.68 -6.98
CA ARG A 248 1.00 -13.33 -6.86
C ARG A 248 0.06 -12.62 -5.91
N GLY A 249 -1.24 -12.67 -6.22
CA GLY A 249 -2.30 -12.23 -5.32
C GLY A 249 -2.50 -13.23 -4.20
N MET A 250 -2.74 -12.75 -2.98
CA MET A 250 -2.93 -13.62 -1.81
C MET A 250 -4.21 -14.45 -1.88
N ALA A 251 -5.18 -14.03 -2.72
CA ALA A 251 -6.38 -14.79 -3.06
C ALA A 251 -6.22 -15.64 -4.35
N SER A 252 -5.03 -15.76 -4.92
CA SER A 252 -4.76 -16.65 -6.05
C SER A 252 -4.86 -18.12 -5.63
N LYS A 253 -5.12 -19.01 -6.60
CA LYS A 253 -5.18 -20.45 -6.35
C LYS A 253 -3.87 -20.97 -5.73
N ASP A 254 -2.74 -20.53 -6.27
CA ASP A 254 -1.42 -20.97 -5.83
C ASP A 254 -1.14 -20.56 -4.39
N ALA A 255 -1.37 -19.28 -4.04
CA ALA A 255 -1.22 -18.79 -2.67
C ALA A 255 -2.15 -19.52 -1.68
N GLN A 256 -3.41 -19.80 -2.07
CA GLN A 256 -4.35 -20.52 -1.23
C GLN A 256 -3.92 -21.96 -0.97
N LEU A 257 -3.40 -22.66 -2.00
CA LEU A 257 -2.90 -24.04 -1.86
C LEU A 257 -1.66 -24.11 -0.96
N ASP A 258 -0.70 -23.21 -1.17
CA ASP A 258 0.53 -23.14 -0.38
C ASP A 258 0.26 -22.88 1.10
N TRP A 259 -0.69 -21.99 1.39
CA TRP A 259 -0.93 -21.56 2.77
C TRP A 259 -2.01 -22.37 3.51
N ARG A 260 -3.10 -22.76 2.81
CA ARG A 260 -4.27 -23.43 3.43
C ARG A 260 -4.42 -24.88 3.06
N ASN A 261 -3.62 -25.39 2.12
CA ASN A 261 -3.82 -26.71 1.48
C ASN A 261 -5.24 -26.91 0.91
N LYS A 262 -5.97 -25.81 0.68
CA LYS A 262 -7.32 -25.80 0.13
C LYS A 262 -7.49 -24.56 -0.74
N SER A 263 -8.14 -24.71 -1.90
CA SER A 263 -8.52 -23.60 -2.76
C SER A 263 -10.03 -23.41 -2.69
N SER A 264 -10.47 -22.20 -2.41
CA SER A 264 -11.85 -21.70 -2.68
C SER A 264 -11.84 -20.97 -4.03
N THR A 265 -12.93 -20.26 -4.37
CA THR A 265 -12.97 -19.42 -5.59
C THR A 265 -11.81 -18.44 -5.60
N PRO A 266 -10.87 -18.51 -6.57
CA PRO A 266 -9.74 -17.59 -6.59
C PRO A 266 -10.17 -16.20 -7.01
N GLU A 267 -9.68 -15.18 -6.30
CA GLU A 267 -9.89 -13.77 -6.60
C GLU A 267 -8.57 -13.04 -6.92
N GLY A 268 -7.58 -13.78 -7.40
CA GLY A 268 -6.28 -13.27 -7.79
C GLY A 268 -5.55 -14.22 -8.73
N VAL A 269 -4.52 -13.70 -9.38
CA VAL A 269 -3.64 -14.46 -10.29
C VAL A 269 -2.20 -14.43 -9.82
N ALA A 270 -1.41 -15.42 -10.26
CA ALA A 270 0.03 -15.48 -10.11
C ALA A 270 0.70 -15.31 -11.47
N SER A 271 1.84 -14.61 -11.51
CA SER A 271 2.62 -14.38 -12.72
C SER A 271 4.07 -14.09 -12.39
N TYR A 272 4.92 -14.12 -13.40
CA TYR A 272 6.28 -13.59 -13.32
C TYR A 272 6.32 -12.15 -13.79
N ILE A 273 7.10 -11.31 -13.10
CA ILE A 273 7.31 -9.91 -13.45
C ILE A 273 8.81 -9.64 -13.60
N PRO A 274 9.22 -8.65 -14.42
CA PRO A 274 10.62 -8.31 -14.57
C PRO A 274 11.28 -7.97 -13.23
N TYR A 275 12.52 -8.45 -13.04
CA TYR A 275 13.38 -8.02 -11.94
C TYR A 275 13.75 -6.55 -12.12
N LYS A 276 13.57 -5.75 -11.07
CA LYS A 276 13.65 -4.28 -11.13
C LYS A 276 14.89 -3.68 -10.45
N GLY A 277 15.77 -4.52 -9.87
CA GLY A 277 16.90 -4.03 -9.08
C GLY A 277 16.49 -3.56 -7.68
N SER A 278 17.20 -2.57 -7.14
CA SER A 278 17.00 -2.10 -5.77
C SER A 278 15.69 -1.33 -5.59
N VAL A 279 14.95 -1.62 -4.52
CA VAL A 279 13.76 -0.85 -4.13
C VAL A 279 14.11 0.59 -3.75
N VAL A 280 15.33 0.82 -3.26
CA VAL A 280 15.81 2.16 -2.86
C VAL A 280 15.78 3.13 -4.04
N ASP A 281 16.22 2.67 -5.22
CA ASP A 281 16.22 3.50 -6.43
C ASP A 281 14.79 3.81 -6.87
N ILE A 282 13.91 2.82 -6.83
CA ILE A 282 12.48 3.01 -7.16
C ILE A 282 11.82 4.01 -6.21
N LEU A 283 12.05 3.90 -4.90
CA LEU A 283 11.45 4.80 -3.92
C LEU A 283 11.97 6.23 -4.06
N ARG A 284 13.25 6.43 -4.37
CA ARG A 284 13.81 7.75 -4.66
C ARG A 284 13.22 8.38 -5.91
N ASP A 285 13.05 7.59 -6.97
CA ASP A 285 12.39 8.05 -8.19
C ASP A 285 10.93 8.45 -7.94
N LEU A 286 10.20 7.63 -7.17
CA LEU A 286 8.82 7.95 -6.77
C LEU A 286 8.76 9.21 -5.91
N GLU A 287 9.61 9.33 -4.90
CA GLU A 287 9.72 10.52 -4.04
C GLU A 287 9.96 11.78 -4.88
N GLY A 288 10.95 11.74 -5.78
CA GLY A 288 11.24 12.85 -6.68
C GLY A 288 10.06 13.23 -7.57
N GLY A 289 9.33 12.24 -8.08
CA GLY A 289 8.11 12.44 -8.86
C GLY A 289 6.96 13.03 -8.06
N ILE A 290 6.77 12.60 -6.79
CA ILE A 290 5.73 13.14 -5.90
C ILE A 290 6.04 14.60 -5.55
N ARG A 291 7.27 14.91 -5.15
CA ARG A 291 7.72 16.30 -4.89
C ARG A 291 7.51 17.19 -6.09
N SER A 292 7.83 16.70 -7.29
CA SER A 292 7.55 17.41 -8.53
C SER A 292 6.05 17.66 -8.71
N GLY A 293 5.20 16.65 -8.50
CA GLY A 293 3.75 16.79 -8.65
C GLY A 293 3.14 17.82 -7.70
N LEU A 294 3.58 17.87 -6.42
CA LEU A 294 3.16 18.88 -5.48
C LEU A 294 3.61 20.28 -5.92
N SER A 295 4.85 20.41 -6.39
CA SER A 295 5.36 21.71 -6.86
C SER A 295 4.58 22.26 -8.05
N TYR A 296 4.08 21.42 -8.97
CA TYR A 296 3.20 21.83 -10.07
C TYR A 296 1.81 22.32 -9.61
N SER A 297 1.42 21.99 -8.41
CA SER A 297 0.18 22.49 -7.78
C SER A 297 0.44 23.66 -6.81
N GLY A 298 1.69 24.15 -6.70
CA GLY A 298 2.09 25.14 -5.72
C GLY A 298 1.86 24.71 -4.27
N ALA A 299 1.93 23.40 -4.00
CA ALA A 299 1.70 22.80 -2.69
C ALA A 299 3.00 22.35 -2.04
N ARG A 300 3.28 22.82 -0.82
CA ARG A 300 4.45 22.43 -0.04
C ARG A 300 4.24 21.19 0.82
N LYS A 301 2.99 20.78 1.00
CA LYS A 301 2.61 19.59 1.78
C LYS A 301 1.35 18.93 1.22
N ILE A 302 1.10 17.69 1.60
CA ILE A 302 -0.02 16.88 1.08
C ILE A 302 -1.36 17.58 1.35
N SER A 303 -1.59 18.13 2.53
CA SER A 303 -2.84 18.83 2.85
C SER A 303 -3.07 20.08 1.98
N GLU A 304 -2.02 20.78 1.55
CA GLU A 304 -2.15 21.87 0.60
C GLU A 304 -2.50 21.38 -0.80
N LEU A 305 -1.92 20.25 -1.24
CA LEU A 305 -2.28 19.61 -2.50
C LEU A 305 -3.77 19.25 -2.53
N GLN A 306 -4.28 18.62 -1.47
CA GLN A 306 -5.70 18.25 -1.34
C GLN A 306 -6.63 19.46 -1.49
N HIS A 307 -6.27 20.62 -0.90
CA HIS A 307 -7.07 21.84 -0.96
C HIS A 307 -6.97 22.57 -2.32
N LYS A 308 -5.79 22.53 -2.96
CA LYS A 308 -5.54 23.28 -4.20
C LYS A 308 -5.87 22.47 -5.46
N ALA A 309 -6.04 21.15 -5.34
CA ALA A 309 -6.16 20.28 -6.51
C ALA A 309 -7.37 20.62 -7.38
N GLU A 310 -7.13 20.95 -8.63
CA GLU A 310 -8.13 21.09 -9.67
C GLU A 310 -8.06 19.92 -10.66
N TRP A 311 -9.23 19.52 -11.15
CA TRP A 311 -9.37 18.31 -11.93
C TRP A 311 -9.98 18.59 -13.31
N ALA A 312 -9.38 18.02 -14.35
CA ALA A 312 -9.94 17.95 -15.67
C ALA A 312 -10.25 16.50 -16.05
N ARG A 313 -11.44 16.28 -16.63
CA ARG A 313 -11.77 14.98 -17.22
C ARG A 313 -10.95 14.76 -18.48
N GLN A 314 -10.32 13.59 -18.58
CA GLN A 314 -9.53 13.19 -19.71
C GLN A 314 -10.28 12.13 -20.53
N THR A 315 -10.31 12.27 -21.85
CA THR A 315 -10.82 11.26 -22.77
C THR A 315 -9.77 10.17 -23.02
N SER A 316 -10.17 9.07 -23.65
CA SER A 316 -9.23 8.04 -24.08
C SER A 316 -8.14 8.59 -25.01
N SER A 317 -8.49 9.52 -25.92
CA SER A 317 -7.52 10.19 -26.81
C SER A 317 -6.55 11.07 -26.00
N GLY A 318 -7.03 11.83 -25.02
CA GLY A 318 -6.18 12.62 -24.13
C GLY A 318 -5.28 11.75 -23.25
N THR A 319 -5.72 10.54 -22.87
CA THR A 319 -4.87 9.58 -22.15
C THR A 319 -3.72 9.09 -23.04
N ILE A 320 -3.96 8.85 -24.34
CA ILE A 320 -2.92 8.48 -25.29
C ILE A 320 -1.94 9.64 -25.50
N GLU A 321 -2.44 10.87 -25.66
CA GLU A 321 -1.64 12.09 -25.78
C GLU A 321 -0.75 12.32 -24.56
N SER A 322 -1.21 12.01 -23.36
CA SER A 322 -0.45 12.16 -22.12
C SER A 322 0.72 11.21 -21.98
N GLY A 323 0.81 10.20 -22.84
CA GLY A 323 1.96 9.30 -22.91
C GLY A 323 3.13 9.91 -23.71
N THR A 324 4.33 9.34 -23.54
CA THR A 324 5.48 9.70 -24.40
C THR A 324 5.25 9.21 -25.82
N HIS A 325 5.37 10.11 -26.81
CA HIS A 325 5.10 9.80 -28.23
C HIS A 325 6.34 9.34 -28.98
N ILE A 326 7.53 9.44 -28.39
CA ILE A 326 8.78 9.03 -29.03
C ILE A 326 8.88 7.51 -28.96
N LEU A 327 8.64 6.87 -30.11
CA LEU A 327 8.86 5.44 -30.33
C LEU A 327 10.34 5.18 -30.66
N THR A 328 11.26 5.61 -29.83
CA THR A 328 12.66 5.22 -30.00
C THR A 328 12.92 3.98 -29.19
N VAL A 329 12.91 2.83 -29.86
CA VAL A 329 13.48 1.59 -29.32
C VAL A 329 14.99 1.73 -29.39
N GLN A 330 15.62 2.31 -28.36
CA GLN A 330 17.06 2.19 -28.21
C GLN A 330 17.38 0.81 -27.65
N ASN A 331 18.01 -0.03 -28.48
CA ASN A 331 18.64 -1.30 -28.10
C ASN A 331 17.74 -2.30 -27.36
N GLY A 332 16.48 -2.49 -27.79
CA GLY A 332 15.61 -3.51 -27.23
C GLY A 332 15.17 -3.28 -25.78
N ARG A 333 15.48 -2.14 -25.19
CA ARG A 333 15.02 -1.75 -23.85
C ARG A 333 13.91 -0.71 -23.99
N ARG A 334 12.67 -1.14 -23.77
CA ARG A 334 11.63 -0.20 -23.35
C ARG A 334 11.99 0.26 -21.96
N LYS A 335 12.30 1.55 -21.82
CA LYS A 335 12.33 2.18 -20.51
C LYS A 335 10.92 2.37 -19.99
#